data_254fcb37fb67182e156eee9a298cb8d4
#
_entry.id   254fcb37fb67182e156eee9a298cb8d4
#
_cell.length_a   1.000
_cell.length_b   1.000
_cell.length_c   1.000
_cell.angle_alpha   90.00
_cell.angle_beta   90.00
_cell.angle_gamma   90.00
#
_symmetry.space_group_name_H-M   'P 1'
#
loop_
_entity.id
_entity.type
_entity.pdbx_description
1 polymer ?
#
loop_
_entity_poly.entity_id
_entity_poly.type
_entity_poly.pdbx_seq_one_letter_code
_entity_poly.pdbx_strand_id
1 'polypeptide(L)'
;MVRDLGGELSERLRSLSLAVYRRARDAAEERGIILADTKFEFGLVGDTVILVDEVLTPDSSRFWPKDAYTPGGPQPSFDKQFLRDYLLSIRWPQKPPPPPLPAGIVAKTREKYLEAYERLLGHKAPFA
;
A
#
# COMPACT_ATOMS: atom_id res chain seq x y z
N MET A 1 -1.33 -9.23 -20.54
CA MET A 1 -0.31 -10.02 -19.84
C MET A 1 0.01 -11.33 -20.58
N VAL A 2 -0.91 -12.30 -20.71
CA VAL A 2 -0.61 -13.57 -21.42
C VAL A 2 -0.15 -13.38 -22.87
N ARG A 3 -0.75 -12.42 -23.60
CA ARG A 3 -0.36 -12.10 -24.98
C ARG A 3 1.08 -11.59 -25.10
N ASP A 4 1.58 -10.87 -24.08
CA ASP A 4 2.86 -10.16 -24.14
C ASP A 4 4.00 -10.98 -23.50
N LEU A 5 3.68 -11.78 -22.48
CA LEU A 5 4.66 -12.51 -21.67
C LEU A 5 4.66 -14.02 -21.91
N GLY A 6 3.68 -14.55 -22.64
CA GLY A 6 3.45 -15.99 -22.76
C GLY A 6 2.73 -16.59 -21.55
N GLY A 7 2.22 -17.82 -21.73
CA GLY A 7 1.40 -18.48 -20.70
C GLY A 7 2.18 -18.87 -19.45
N GLU A 8 3.36 -19.44 -19.62
CA GLU A 8 4.19 -19.96 -18.53
C GLU A 8 4.64 -18.85 -17.56
N LEU A 9 5.23 -17.77 -18.11
CA LEU A 9 5.67 -16.65 -17.28
C LEU A 9 4.49 -15.96 -16.59
N SER A 10 3.37 -15.80 -17.31
CA SER A 10 2.15 -15.21 -16.74
C SER A 10 1.61 -16.00 -15.55
N GLU A 11 1.59 -17.34 -15.64
CA GLU A 11 1.14 -18.20 -14.53
C GLU A 11 2.14 -18.19 -13.37
N ARG A 12 3.44 -18.14 -13.65
CA ARG A 12 4.48 -18.00 -12.63
C ARG A 12 4.33 -16.68 -11.85
N LEU A 13 4.12 -15.56 -12.55
CA LEU A 13 3.90 -14.25 -11.92
C LEU A 13 2.61 -14.24 -11.08
N ARG A 14 1.53 -14.82 -11.61
CA ARG A 14 0.27 -14.98 -10.87
C ARG A 14 0.46 -15.77 -9.58
N SER A 15 1.12 -16.91 -9.66
CA SER A 15 1.36 -17.79 -8.51
C SER A 15 2.22 -17.11 -7.44
N LEU A 16 3.30 -16.42 -7.84
CA LEU A 16 4.16 -15.65 -6.94
C LEU A 16 3.39 -14.49 -6.28
N SER A 17 2.63 -13.74 -7.05
CA SER A 17 1.80 -12.63 -6.52
C SER A 17 0.83 -13.12 -5.45
N LEU A 18 0.13 -14.22 -5.71
CA LEU A 18 -0.82 -14.79 -4.76
C LEU A 18 -0.12 -15.35 -3.52
N ALA A 19 1.06 -15.96 -3.66
CA ALA A 19 1.82 -16.47 -2.53
C ALA A 19 2.29 -15.35 -1.60
N VAL A 20 2.88 -14.29 -2.16
CA VAL A 20 3.31 -13.10 -1.40
C VAL A 20 2.12 -12.42 -0.73
N TYR A 21 1.03 -12.21 -1.48
CA TYR A 21 -0.17 -11.57 -0.95
C TYR A 21 -0.77 -12.34 0.23
N ARG A 22 -0.94 -13.66 0.10
CA ARG A 22 -1.52 -14.49 1.17
C ARG A 22 -0.69 -14.42 2.45
N ARG A 23 0.62 -14.57 2.34
CA ARG A 23 1.53 -14.47 3.48
C ARG A 23 1.46 -13.09 4.15
N ALA A 24 1.45 -12.03 3.35
CA ALA A 24 1.36 -10.67 3.86
C ALA A 24 0.01 -10.37 4.52
N ARG A 25 -1.09 -10.83 3.90
CA ARG A 25 -2.45 -10.71 4.46
C ARG A 25 -2.53 -11.37 5.84
N ASP A 26 -2.07 -12.60 5.95
CA ASP A 26 -2.15 -13.37 7.20
C ASP A 26 -1.33 -12.68 8.31
N ALA A 27 -0.10 -12.25 8.00
CA ALA A 27 0.74 -11.51 8.94
C ALA A 27 0.17 -10.14 9.35
N ALA A 28 -0.46 -9.41 8.42
CA ALA A 28 -1.12 -8.15 8.71
C ALA A 28 -2.38 -8.35 9.58
N GLU A 29 -3.14 -9.41 9.31
CA GLU A 29 -4.36 -9.73 10.06
C GLU A 29 -4.08 -10.06 11.53
N GLU A 30 -3.01 -10.79 11.83
CA GLU A 30 -2.52 -11.04 13.19
C GLU A 30 -2.21 -9.75 13.97
N ARG A 31 -1.95 -8.66 13.26
CA ARG A 31 -1.63 -7.33 13.80
C ARG A 31 -2.79 -6.33 13.72
N GLY A 32 -4.00 -6.82 13.47
CA GLY A 32 -5.20 -5.99 13.41
C GLY A 32 -5.27 -5.11 12.17
N ILE A 33 -4.61 -5.50 11.07
CA ILE A 33 -4.60 -4.79 9.80
C ILE A 33 -5.18 -5.66 8.70
N ILE A 34 -6.08 -5.10 7.90
CA ILE A 34 -6.59 -5.70 6.67
C ILE A 34 -5.73 -5.20 5.51
N LEU A 35 -5.03 -6.10 4.83
CA LEU A 35 -4.41 -5.84 3.54
C LEU A 35 -5.47 -5.98 2.45
N ALA A 36 -6.03 -4.85 2.00
CA ALA A 36 -7.13 -4.85 1.03
C ALA A 36 -6.64 -5.21 -0.37
N ASP A 37 -5.60 -4.56 -0.82
CA ASP A 37 -4.91 -4.86 -2.08
C ASP A 37 -3.46 -4.39 -2.04
N THR A 38 -2.69 -4.82 -3.03
CA THR A 38 -1.31 -4.41 -3.22
C THR A 38 -0.92 -4.51 -4.70
N LYS A 39 0.07 -3.71 -5.08
CA LYS A 39 0.75 -3.79 -6.37
C LYS A 39 2.09 -4.48 -6.19
N PHE A 40 2.43 -5.39 -7.09
CA PHE A 40 3.76 -5.98 -7.20
C PHE A 40 4.37 -5.66 -8.56
N GLU A 41 5.67 -5.44 -8.56
CA GLU A 41 6.46 -5.35 -9.77
C GLU A 41 7.48 -6.48 -9.79
N PHE A 42 7.68 -7.08 -10.95
CA PHE A 42 8.61 -8.19 -11.14
C PHE A 42 9.56 -7.89 -12.29
N GLY A 43 10.78 -8.33 -12.13
CA GLY A 43 11.81 -8.30 -13.17
C GLY A 43 12.34 -9.70 -13.47
N LEU A 44 13.06 -9.82 -14.59
CA LEU A 44 13.80 -11.02 -14.95
C LEU A 44 15.30 -10.75 -14.90
N VAL A 45 16.03 -11.64 -14.25
CA VAL A 45 17.49 -11.70 -14.29
C VAL A 45 17.86 -13.08 -14.83
N GLY A 46 18.20 -13.14 -16.11
CA GLY A 46 18.21 -14.42 -16.84
C GLY A 46 16.81 -15.05 -16.80
N ASP A 47 16.73 -16.29 -16.35
CA ASP A 47 15.46 -17.03 -16.19
C ASP A 47 14.83 -16.88 -14.79
N THR A 48 15.45 -16.08 -13.92
CA THR A 48 14.98 -15.89 -12.55
C THR A 48 14.05 -14.71 -12.46
N VAL A 49 12.81 -14.95 -11.98
CA VAL A 49 11.86 -13.89 -11.62
C VAL A 49 12.26 -13.33 -10.26
N ILE A 50 12.45 -12.03 -10.20
CA ILE A 50 12.72 -11.29 -8.96
C ILE A 50 11.60 -10.30 -8.69
N LEU A 51 11.32 -10.07 -7.42
CA LEU A 51 10.43 -9.01 -6.98
C LEU A 51 11.23 -7.69 -6.95
N VAL A 52 10.71 -6.65 -7.59
CA VAL A 52 11.36 -5.34 -7.70
C VAL A 52 10.45 -4.24 -7.20
N ASP A 53 11.02 -3.03 -7.02
CA ASP A 53 10.33 -1.87 -6.48
C ASP A 53 9.87 -2.05 -5.02
N GLU A 54 9.07 -1.12 -4.50
CA GLU A 54 8.52 -1.18 -3.15
C GLU A 54 7.48 -2.30 -3.01
N VAL A 55 7.53 -3.00 -1.89
CA VAL A 55 6.64 -4.13 -1.59
C VAL A 55 5.95 -3.92 -0.25
N LEU A 56 4.61 -4.00 -0.26
CA LEU A 56 3.80 -3.99 0.97
C LEU A 56 4.00 -2.74 1.83
N THR A 57 4.25 -1.62 1.19
CA THR A 57 4.29 -0.30 1.82
C THR A 57 2.93 0.39 1.74
N PRO A 58 2.66 1.45 2.54
CA PRO A 58 1.45 2.25 2.37
C PRO A 58 1.32 2.92 0.99
N ASP A 59 2.40 2.97 0.21
CA ASP A 59 2.38 3.51 -1.16
C ASP A 59 1.97 2.49 -2.21
N SER A 60 2.36 1.23 -2.03
CA SER A 60 2.02 0.12 -2.94
C SER A 60 0.78 -0.65 -2.53
N SER A 61 0.25 -0.42 -1.31
CA SER A 61 -0.80 -1.23 -0.70
C SER A 61 -1.85 -0.38 0.01
N ARG A 62 -3.08 -0.89 0.10
CA ARG A 62 -4.11 -0.33 0.99
C ARG A 62 -4.21 -1.16 2.25
N PHE A 63 -3.86 -0.53 3.37
CA PHE A 63 -3.98 -1.08 4.71
C PHE A 63 -5.13 -0.41 5.44
N TRP A 64 -6.04 -1.21 5.99
CA TRP A 64 -7.17 -0.73 6.78
C TRP A 64 -7.07 -1.24 8.21
N PRO A 65 -7.35 -0.42 9.22
CA PRO A 65 -7.46 -0.90 10.60
C PRO A 65 -8.67 -1.85 10.71
N LYS A 66 -8.44 -3.06 11.21
CA LYS A 66 -9.47 -4.12 11.30
C LYS A 66 -10.58 -3.73 12.27
N ASP A 67 -10.24 -3.01 13.33
CA ASP A 67 -11.14 -2.51 14.36
C ASP A 67 -12.08 -1.39 13.89
N ALA A 68 -11.72 -0.71 12.81
CA ALA A 68 -12.51 0.37 12.23
C ALA A 68 -13.14 0.01 10.87
N TYR A 69 -13.00 -1.24 10.44
CA TYR A 69 -13.54 -1.69 9.15
C TYR A 69 -15.06 -1.81 9.18
N THR A 70 -15.73 -1.19 8.20
CA THR A 70 -17.18 -1.29 8.01
C THR A 70 -17.48 -1.63 6.54
N PRO A 71 -18.13 -2.78 6.25
CA PRO A 71 -18.49 -3.15 4.90
C PRO A 71 -19.37 -2.12 4.18
N GLY A 72 -19.15 -1.93 2.88
CA GLY A 72 -20.05 -1.15 2.02
C GLY A 72 -19.79 0.34 1.96
N GLY A 73 -18.73 0.86 2.61
CA GLY A 73 -18.40 2.28 2.61
C GLY A 73 -16.90 2.57 2.45
N PRO A 74 -16.52 3.86 2.42
CA PRO A 74 -15.12 4.26 2.47
C PRO A 74 -14.48 3.78 3.78
N GLN A 75 -13.24 3.30 3.70
CA GLN A 75 -12.52 2.78 4.85
C GLN A 75 -11.48 3.77 5.34
N PRO A 76 -11.29 3.93 6.66
CA PRO A 76 -10.10 4.58 7.18
C PRO A 76 -8.87 3.82 6.70
N SER A 77 -7.83 4.54 6.30
CA SER A 77 -6.64 3.95 5.72
C SER A 77 -5.38 4.53 6.36
N PHE A 78 -4.30 3.73 6.38
CA PHE A 78 -2.97 4.17 6.82
C PHE A 78 -2.17 4.84 5.70
N ASP A 79 -2.77 4.99 4.52
CA ASP A 79 -2.13 5.53 3.32
C ASP A 79 -2.42 7.03 3.09
N LYS A 80 -2.28 7.43 1.83
CA LYS A 80 -2.50 8.78 1.32
C LYS A 80 -3.95 9.26 1.33
N GLN A 81 -4.92 8.49 1.87
CA GLN A 81 -6.33 8.87 1.81
C GLN A 81 -6.59 10.21 2.51
N PHE A 82 -5.96 10.44 3.68
CA PHE A 82 -6.06 11.71 4.38
C PHE A 82 -5.59 12.90 3.53
N LEU A 83 -4.47 12.73 2.81
CA LEU A 83 -3.96 13.74 1.88
C LEU A 83 -4.91 13.94 0.69
N ARG A 84 -5.45 12.86 0.14
CA ARG A 84 -6.43 12.94 -0.96
C ARG A 84 -7.68 13.69 -0.53
N ASP A 85 -8.22 13.38 0.64
CA ASP A 85 -9.41 14.05 1.19
C ASP A 85 -9.16 15.56 1.37
N TYR A 86 -7.97 15.96 1.84
CA TYR A 86 -7.58 17.37 1.90
C TYR A 86 -7.56 18.01 0.51
N LEU A 87 -6.89 17.40 -0.47
CA LEU A 87 -6.79 17.94 -1.83
C LEU A 87 -8.17 18.06 -2.51
N LEU A 88 -9.07 17.11 -2.24
CA LEU A 88 -10.46 17.18 -2.69
C LEU A 88 -11.23 18.32 -2.00
N SER A 89 -11.03 18.52 -0.70
CA SER A 89 -11.70 19.56 0.08
C SER A 89 -11.38 20.98 -0.41
N ILE A 90 -10.15 21.20 -0.85
CA ILE A 90 -9.71 22.47 -1.46
C ILE A 90 -10.02 22.57 -2.96
N ARG A 91 -10.67 21.55 -3.54
CA ARG A 91 -11.04 21.49 -4.98
C ARG A 91 -9.85 21.68 -5.92
N TRP A 92 -8.67 21.15 -5.55
CA TRP A 92 -7.51 21.23 -6.42
C TRP A 92 -7.78 20.53 -7.76
N PRO A 93 -7.55 21.21 -8.93
CA PRO A 93 -7.88 20.68 -10.25
C PRO A 93 -6.93 19.57 -10.73
N GLN A 94 -6.06 19.06 -9.86
CA GLN A 94 -5.07 18.00 -10.15
C GLN A 94 -4.10 18.37 -11.29
N LYS A 95 -3.81 19.66 -11.44
CA LYS A 95 -2.86 20.18 -12.44
C LYS A 95 -1.71 20.89 -11.73
N PRO A 96 -0.48 20.77 -12.25
CA PRO A 96 0.65 21.53 -11.74
C PRO A 96 0.43 23.07 -11.85
N PRO A 97 1.02 23.85 -10.92
CA PRO A 97 1.74 23.40 -9.73
C PRO A 97 0.80 22.90 -8.62
N PRO A 98 1.21 21.91 -7.80
CA PRO A 98 0.41 21.52 -6.65
C PRO A 98 0.41 22.63 -5.58
N PRO A 99 -0.68 22.74 -4.79
CA PRO A 99 -0.72 23.69 -3.69
C PRO A 99 0.27 23.27 -2.58
N PRO A 100 0.83 24.24 -1.83
CA PRO A 100 1.62 23.91 -0.66
C PRO A 100 0.75 23.19 0.37
N LEU A 101 1.31 22.15 1.01
CA LEU A 101 0.61 21.39 2.03
C LEU A 101 0.75 22.10 3.39
N PRO A 102 -0.35 22.32 4.13
CA PRO A 102 -0.28 22.80 5.50
C PRO A 102 0.54 21.84 6.40
N ALA A 103 1.30 22.39 7.34
CA ALA A 103 2.12 21.59 8.25
C ALA A 103 1.32 20.52 9.01
N GLY A 104 0.06 20.81 9.38
CA GLY A 104 -0.82 19.82 10.02
C GLY A 104 -1.18 18.64 9.13
N ILE A 105 -1.31 18.83 7.80
CA ILE A 105 -1.54 17.75 6.84
C ILE A 105 -0.30 16.88 6.72
N VAL A 106 0.88 17.50 6.64
CA VAL A 106 2.16 16.78 6.60
C VAL A 106 2.36 15.95 7.87
N ALA A 107 2.15 16.55 9.05
CA ALA A 107 2.29 15.87 10.32
C ALA A 107 1.36 14.66 10.45
N LYS A 108 0.07 14.81 10.13
CA LYS A 108 -0.90 13.70 10.16
C LYS A 108 -0.60 12.62 9.14
N THR A 109 -0.12 12.97 7.97
CA THR A 109 0.31 11.98 6.97
C THR A 109 1.49 11.17 7.53
N ARG A 110 2.49 11.83 8.12
CA ARG A 110 3.62 11.17 8.80
C ARG A 110 3.15 10.23 9.93
N GLU A 111 2.23 10.69 10.78
CA GLU A 111 1.66 9.87 11.85
C GLU A 111 1.05 8.56 11.32
N LYS A 112 0.29 8.62 10.21
CA LYS A 112 -0.30 7.44 9.58
C LYS A 112 0.73 6.44 9.06
N TYR A 113 1.82 6.92 8.48
CA TYR A 113 2.92 6.06 8.04
C TYR A 113 3.65 5.41 9.22
N LEU A 114 3.90 6.17 10.29
CA LEU A 114 4.49 5.64 11.52
C LEU A 114 3.59 4.60 12.19
N GLU A 115 2.28 4.87 12.28
CA GLU A 115 1.29 3.92 12.81
C GLU A 115 1.29 2.62 12.01
N ALA A 116 1.27 2.69 10.68
CA ALA A 116 1.36 1.51 9.82
C ALA A 116 2.65 0.73 10.06
N TYR A 117 3.78 1.42 10.12
CA TYR A 117 5.08 0.81 10.41
C TYR A 117 5.08 0.07 11.75
N GLU A 118 4.66 0.76 12.83
CA GLU A 118 4.66 0.21 14.18
C GLU A 118 3.72 -0.99 14.34
N ARG A 119 2.53 -0.92 13.73
CA ARG A 119 1.58 -2.04 13.74
C ARG A 119 2.10 -3.23 12.94
N LEU A 120 2.61 -3.01 11.73
CA LEU A 120 3.08 -4.11 10.86
C LEU A 120 4.34 -4.78 11.39
N LEU A 121 5.29 -4.04 11.97
CA LEU A 121 6.56 -4.57 12.43
C LEU A 121 6.59 -4.88 13.93
N GLY A 122 5.66 -4.33 14.71
CA GLY A 122 5.54 -4.57 16.15
C GLY A 122 6.58 -3.83 17.00
N HIS A 123 7.25 -2.83 16.44
CA HIS A 123 8.20 -1.97 17.15
C HIS A 123 8.18 -0.55 16.60
N LYS A 124 8.65 0.42 17.39
CA LYS A 124 8.71 1.83 16.97
C LYS A 124 9.65 2.04 15.80
N ALA A 125 9.31 3.01 14.95
CA ALA A 125 10.18 3.42 13.87
C ALA A 125 11.47 4.05 14.42
N PRO A 126 12.66 3.67 13.93
CA PRO A 126 13.94 4.16 14.47
C PRO A 126 14.21 5.65 14.21
N PHE A 127 13.36 6.27 13.40
CA PHE A 127 13.44 7.69 13.00
C PHE A 127 12.20 8.50 13.45
N ALA A 128 11.42 7.98 14.39
CA ALA A 128 10.20 8.63 14.92
C ALA A 128 10.51 9.62 16.05
#